data_7ed83c72dfae26a545f452bdce5cd380
#
_entry.id   7ed83c72dfae26a545f452bdce5cd380
#
_cell.length_a   1.000
_cell.length_b   1.000
_cell.length_c   1.000
_cell.angle_alpha   90.00
_cell.angle_beta   90.00
_cell.angle_gamma   90.00
#
_symmetry.space_group_name_H-M   'P 1'
#
loop_
_entity.id
_entity.type
_entity.pdbx_description
1 polymer ?
#
loop_
_entity_poly.entity_id
_entity_poly.type
_entity_poly.pdbx_seq_one_letter_code
_entity_poly.pdbx_strand_id
1 'polypeptide(L)'
;MKKAYVIAGHGTTFLSNKPTKNGMPKFFEPSTFDGVWVTDDKLEAEEKWNSFKHNFSWWHEIGVGVIELDNSDGIYDSAIANHKQVSKA
;
A
#
# COMPACT_ATOMS: atom_id res chain seq x y z
N MET A 1 10.65 15.93 -7.62
CA MET A 1 10.95 14.53 -7.21
C MET A 1 9.67 13.72 -7.19
N LYS A 2 9.71 12.54 -7.79
CA LYS A 2 8.57 11.63 -7.75
C LYS A 2 8.61 10.80 -6.48
N LYS A 3 7.47 10.60 -5.89
CA LYS A 3 7.31 9.77 -4.70
C LYS A 3 6.25 8.70 -4.94
N ALA A 4 6.39 7.58 -4.25
CA ALA A 4 5.37 6.53 -4.19
C ALA A 4 5.10 6.21 -2.74
N TYR A 5 3.92 5.69 -2.45
CA TYR A 5 3.49 5.40 -1.09
C TYR A 5 2.90 4.00 -1.03
N VAL A 6 3.31 3.24 -0.03
CA VAL A 6 2.78 1.91 0.26
C VAL A 6 2.33 1.88 1.71
N ILE A 7 1.59 0.84 2.07
CA ILE A 7 1.17 0.65 3.46
C ILE A 7 1.84 -0.62 3.98
N ALA A 8 2.71 -0.45 4.96
CA ALA A 8 3.44 -1.55 5.58
C ALA A 8 2.66 -2.10 6.77
N GLY A 9 2.62 -3.41 6.89
CA GLY A 9 2.00 -4.10 8.00
C GLY A 9 3.01 -4.71 8.94
N HIS A 10 2.52 -5.59 9.81
CA HIS A 10 3.35 -6.27 10.80
C HIS A 10 4.46 -7.09 10.11
N GLY A 11 5.66 -7.01 10.63
CA GLY A 11 6.82 -7.66 10.03
C GLY A 11 7.25 -6.95 8.75
N THR A 12 7.56 -7.71 7.70
CA THR A 12 7.98 -7.18 6.41
C THR A 12 6.87 -7.26 5.36
N THR A 13 5.61 -7.11 5.79
CA THR A 13 4.46 -7.25 4.91
C THR A 13 4.01 -5.91 4.35
N PHE A 14 3.30 -5.95 3.22
CA PHE A 14 2.72 -4.78 2.57
C PHE A 14 1.28 -5.07 2.19
N LEU A 15 0.47 -4.02 2.09
CA LEU A 15 -0.92 -4.13 1.70
C LEU A 15 -1.03 -4.61 0.25
N SER A 16 -1.88 -5.63 0.03
CA SER A 16 -2.17 -6.15 -1.31
C SER A 16 -3.11 -5.21 -2.05
N ASN A 17 -2.93 -5.11 -3.38
CA ASN A 17 -3.84 -4.36 -4.24
C ASN A 17 -5.04 -5.19 -4.72
N LYS A 18 -5.11 -6.46 -4.33
CA LYS A 18 -6.20 -7.34 -4.74
C LYS A 18 -7.32 -7.32 -3.72
N PRO A 19 -8.59 -7.30 -4.15
CA PRO A 19 -9.70 -7.39 -3.21
C PRO A 19 -9.75 -8.78 -2.56
N THR A 20 -10.20 -8.82 -1.31
CA THR A 20 -10.41 -10.06 -0.60
C THR A 20 -11.90 -10.38 -0.57
N LYS A 21 -12.26 -11.66 -0.34
CA LYS A 21 -13.66 -12.12 -0.37
C LYS A 21 -14.54 -11.37 0.63
N ASN A 22 -13.99 -11.00 1.77
CA ASN A 22 -14.76 -10.37 2.85
C ASN A 22 -14.47 -8.87 2.97
N GLY A 23 -13.75 -8.30 2.00
CA GLY A 23 -13.39 -6.88 2.02
C GLY A 23 -12.31 -6.50 3.01
N MET A 24 -11.77 -7.47 3.76
CA MET A 24 -10.68 -7.18 4.71
C MET A 24 -9.37 -6.93 3.99
N PRO A 25 -8.59 -5.94 4.43
CA PRO A 25 -7.26 -5.71 3.86
C PRO A 25 -6.37 -6.93 4.07
N LYS A 26 -5.60 -7.26 3.04
CA LYS A 26 -4.66 -8.36 3.10
C LYS A 26 -3.24 -7.84 3.04
N PHE A 27 -2.43 -8.26 4.00
CA PHE A 27 -1.00 -7.95 4.03
C PHE A 27 -0.22 -9.21 3.68
N PHE A 28 0.82 -9.06 2.87
CA PHE A 28 1.62 -10.19 2.43
C PHE A 28 3.08 -9.77 2.27
N GLU A 29 3.96 -10.75 2.18
CA GLU A 29 5.39 -10.53 2.01
C GLU A 29 5.74 -10.74 0.54
N PRO A 30 5.85 -9.64 -0.25
CA PRO A 30 6.07 -9.77 -1.68
C PRO A 30 7.55 -9.99 -2.01
N SER A 31 7.80 -10.74 -3.10
CA SER A 31 9.15 -10.85 -3.65
C SER A 31 9.46 -9.69 -4.61
N THR A 32 8.42 -9.10 -5.19
CA THR A 32 8.49 -7.92 -6.03
C THR A 32 7.32 -7.01 -5.67
N PHE A 33 7.25 -5.82 -6.27
CA PHE A 33 6.12 -4.93 -6.01
C PHE A 33 4.85 -5.29 -6.79
N ASP A 34 4.88 -6.39 -7.55
CA ASP A 34 3.67 -6.90 -8.19
C ASP A 34 2.65 -7.31 -7.11
N GLY A 35 1.44 -6.80 -7.24
CA GLY A 35 0.39 -7.10 -6.28
C GLY A 35 0.39 -6.23 -5.03
N VAL A 36 1.37 -5.36 -4.87
CA VAL A 36 1.40 -4.41 -3.74
C VAL A 36 0.56 -3.19 -4.10
N TRP A 37 -0.21 -2.69 -3.11
CA TRP A 37 -0.97 -1.46 -3.26
C TRP A 37 0.00 -0.28 -3.22
N VAL A 38 0.15 0.43 -4.34
CA VAL A 38 1.09 1.54 -4.48
C VAL A 38 0.35 2.73 -5.09
N THR A 39 0.50 3.90 -4.49
CA THR A 39 -0.10 5.14 -5.01
C THR A 39 0.95 6.25 -5.06
N ASP A 40 0.71 7.25 -5.88
CA ASP A 40 1.53 8.46 -5.93
C ASP A 40 0.90 9.60 -5.11
N ASP A 41 -0.24 9.36 -4.48
CA ASP A 41 -0.98 10.37 -3.72
C ASP A 41 -0.88 10.05 -2.22
N LYS A 42 -0.14 10.88 -1.50
CA LYS A 42 0.08 10.71 -0.07
C LYS A 42 -1.23 10.73 0.70
N LEU A 43 -2.13 11.64 0.34
CA LEU A 43 -3.43 11.75 1.02
C LEU A 43 -4.25 10.49 0.85
N GLU A 44 -4.25 9.93 -0.36
CA GLU A 44 -4.94 8.66 -0.61
C GLU A 44 -4.39 7.54 0.27
N ALA A 45 -3.06 7.47 0.39
CA ALA A 45 -2.41 6.46 1.23
C ALA A 45 -2.82 6.62 2.69
N GLU A 46 -2.81 7.84 3.19
CA GLU A 46 -3.19 8.12 4.59
C GLU A 46 -4.66 7.79 4.84
N GLU A 47 -5.54 8.16 3.92
CA GLU A 47 -6.96 7.84 4.04
C GLU A 47 -7.20 6.33 4.01
N LYS A 48 -6.50 5.62 3.13
CA LYS A 48 -6.60 4.17 3.04
C LYS A 48 -6.18 3.52 4.36
N TRP A 49 -5.03 3.92 4.90
CA TRP A 49 -4.53 3.40 6.17
C TRP A 49 -5.51 3.68 7.31
N ASN A 50 -5.98 4.91 7.41
CA ASN A 50 -6.90 5.32 8.47
C ASN A 50 -8.24 4.60 8.41
N SER A 51 -8.65 4.15 7.22
CA SER A 51 -9.95 3.50 7.05
C SER A 51 -10.00 2.11 7.71
N PHE A 52 -8.85 1.46 7.94
CA PHE A 52 -8.87 0.09 8.46
C PHE A 52 -7.84 -0.18 9.56
N LYS A 53 -6.97 0.76 9.88
CA LYS A 53 -5.85 0.47 10.82
C LYS A 53 -6.31 -0.05 12.17
N HIS A 54 -7.47 0.40 12.63
CA HIS A 54 -8.00 -0.01 13.94
C HIS A 54 -8.49 -1.46 13.97
N ASN A 55 -8.56 -2.12 12.81
CA ASN A 55 -8.90 -3.53 12.74
C ASN A 55 -7.74 -4.44 13.14
N PHE A 56 -6.55 -3.86 13.34
CA PHE A 56 -5.33 -4.62 13.64
C PHE A 56 -4.73 -4.15 14.95
N SER A 57 -4.43 -5.10 15.85
CA SER A 57 -3.85 -4.78 17.15
C SER A 57 -2.43 -4.22 17.06
N TRP A 58 -1.75 -4.42 15.93
CA TRP A 58 -0.36 -4.00 15.72
C TRP A 58 -0.24 -2.69 14.94
N TRP A 59 -1.33 -1.98 14.70
CA TRP A 59 -1.32 -0.78 13.85
C TRP A 59 -0.43 0.35 14.41
N HIS A 60 -0.14 0.30 15.70
CA HIS A 60 0.68 1.33 16.35
C HIS A 60 2.16 0.95 16.43
N GLU A 61 2.56 -0.20 15.86
CA GLU A 61 3.96 -0.62 15.90
C GLU A 61 4.83 0.26 15.02
N ILE A 62 6.11 0.41 15.42
CA ILE A 62 7.09 1.18 14.65
C ILE A 62 7.30 0.51 13.29
N GLY A 63 7.30 1.32 12.23
CA GLY A 63 7.48 0.81 10.86
C GLY A 63 6.20 0.33 10.20
N VAL A 64 5.07 0.43 10.89
CA VAL A 64 3.76 0.09 10.35
C VAL A 64 3.05 1.37 9.93
N GLY A 65 2.40 1.33 8.78
CA GLY A 65 1.62 2.45 8.26
C GLY A 65 2.09 2.89 6.89
N VAL A 66 1.83 4.14 6.56
CA VAL A 66 2.20 4.69 5.25
C VAL A 66 3.71 4.90 5.18
N ILE A 67 4.34 4.33 4.15
CA ILE A 67 5.77 4.44 3.89
C ILE A 67 5.97 5.18 2.58
N GLU A 68 6.82 6.21 2.61
CA GLU A 68 7.19 6.98 1.43
C GLU A 68 8.38 6.34 0.74
N LEU A 69 8.27 6.14 -0.58
CA LEU A 69 9.32 5.57 -1.40
C LEU A 69 9.79 6.59 -2.43
N ASP A 70 11.09 6.60 -2.70
CA ASP A 70 11.65 7.43 -3.75
C ASP A 70 11.36 6.82 -5.10
N ASN A 71 10.61 7.52 -5.95
CA ASN A 71 10.25 7.07 -7.29
C ASN A 71 10.87 7.95 -8.38
N SER A 72 12.01 8.58 -8.09
CA SER A 72 12.67 9.49 -9.04
C SER A 72 13.04 8.81 -10.35
N ASP A 73 13.37 7.52 -10.31
CA ASP A 73 13.72 6.73 -11.49
C ASP A 73 12.52 6.02 -12.11
N GLY A 74 11.31 6.19 -11.55
CA GLY A 74 10.09 5.65 -12.12
C GLY A 74 9.91 4.14 -11.93
N ILE A 75 10.63 3.51 -11.02
CA ILE A 75 10.55 2.04 -10.84
C ILE A 75 9.18 1.59 -10.33
N TYR A 76 8.41 2.47 -9.73
CA TYR A 76 7.07 2.15 -9.21
C TYR A 76 5.94 2.57 -10.14
N ASP A 77 6.26 3.14 -11.32
CA ASP A 77 5.24 3.68 -12.22
C ASP A 77 4.24 2.62 -12.67
N SER A 78 4.69 1.40 -12.96
CA SER A 78 3.79 0.34 -13.40
C SER A 78 2.86 -0.12 -12.27
N ALA A 79 3.36 -0.16 -11.04
CA ALA A 79 2.53 -0.50 -9.88
C ALA A 79 1.48 0.58 -9.63
N ILE A 80 1.85 1.85 -9.79
CA ILE A 80 0.93 2.97 -9.64
C ILE A 80 -0.16 2.90 -10.72
N ALA A 81 0.22 2.59 -11.96
CA ALA A 81 -0.74 2.46 -13.06
C ALA A 81 -1.73 1.33 -12.79
N ASN A 82 -1.24 0.19 -12.28
CA ASN A 82 -2.10 -0.94 -11.91
C ASN A 82 -3.07 -0.56 -10.82
N HIS A 83 -2.62 0.16 -9.82
CA HIS A 83 -3.47 0.63 -8.74
C HIS A 83 -4.61 1.51 -9.27
N LYS A 84 -4.28 2.45 -10.15
CA LYS A 84 -5.28 3.35 -10.74
C LYS A 84 -6.31 2.60 -11.56
N GLN A 85 -5.90 1.56 -12.29
CA GLN A 85 -6.84 0.73 -13.05
C GLN A 85 -7.78 -0.05 -12.13
N VAL A 86 -7.25 -0.64 -11.07
CA VAL A 86 -8.07 -1.37 -10.10
C VAL A 86 -9.06 -0.44 -9.41
N SER A 87 -8.65 0.77 -9.10
CA SER A 87 -9.51 1.75 -8.43
C SER A 87 -10.67 2.22 -9.29
N LYS A 88 -10.56 2.11 -10.62
CA LYS A 88 -11.60 2.53 -11.55
C LYS A 88 -12.63 1.43 -11.83
N ALA A 89 -12.34 0.22 -11.43
CA ALA A 89 -13.22 -0.92 -11.70
C ALA A 89 -14.46 -0.94 -10.81
#